data_710fa1234ffba4ff06e0ca9f4df2f95a
#
_entry.id   710fa1234ffba4ff06e0ca9f4df2f95a
#
_cell.length_a   1.000
_cell.length_b   1.000
_cell.length_c   1.000
_cell.angle_alpha   90.00
_cell.angle_beta   90.00
_cell.angle_gamma   90.00
#
_symmetry.space_group_name_H-M   'P 1'
#
loop_
_entity.id
_entity.type
_entity.pdbx_description
1 polymer ?
#
loop_
_entity_poly.entity_id
_entity_poly.type
_entity_poly.pdbx_seq_one_letter_code
_entity_poly.pdbx_strand_id
1 'polypeptide(L)'
;MNAENLLIWNARGLNSRARRNVVRQLVEEQRVSLVSIQETKLDSYDHTIIRDMLGSDFDFFDLSASHTCGGIVFAWNRCFWLASSPVYKEFSLTARLTLLATGDSWWITVVYGPQGDQAKIRFLEELRSIRQVCPDTWMICGDFNIIYKAEDKNNGLLHRSMMGRFRRLINDLALQDLCLKGRRFTWSSERDSPTLERLDRVLVSDDWLDIFPDHSLSALSTECSDHAPLLLKTDCAIPHFKRFRFENIWPRFDGFLETVATAWNAPVPAHELDAFRVLDIKLRATATALKSWSAKHVGNVRLQLAIAKEIVFRFDCAQENRTLAPHEVALRHKAKLNCLGLASLQRSIIRQRSRITYLTEGDANTKFFHLQACHMSRKNYIESVRVGDAHLVREEEKAEAFFKHFDDILGSRCSREANLDFTFLGLPVIDTSLLDVCFSEEEV
;
A
#
# COMPACT_ATOMS: atom_id res chain seq x y z
N MET A 1 1.71 18.94 -7.52
CA MET A 1 1.77 17.54 -7.99
C MET A 1 0.50 16.88 -7.51
N ASN A 2 -0.46 16.75 -8.40
CA ASN A 2 -1.79 16.26 -8.08
C ASN A 2 -1.77 14.74 -8.15
N ALA A 3 -1.81 14.06 -7.02
CA ALA A 3 -2.01 12.63 -6.96
C ALA A 3 -3.48 12.39 -6.59
N GLU A 4 -4.37 12.56 -7.56
CA GLU A 4 -5.82 12.38 -7.38
C GLU A 4 -6.27 10.97 -7.83
N ASN A 5 -5.35 10.00 -7.77
CA ASN A 5 -5.61 8.64 -8.19
C ASN A 5 -6.41 7.89 -7.11
N LEU A 6 -7.47 7.19 -7.54
CA LEU A 6 -8.30 6.33 -6.70
C LEU A 6 -8.08 4.86 -7.07
N LEU A 7 -7.72 4.04 -6.09
CA LEU A 7 -7.68 2.58 -6.18
C LEU A 7 -8.99 1.99 -5.67
N ILE A 8 -9.63 1.14 -6.48
CA ILE A 8 -10.88 0.44 -6.13
C ILE A 8 -10.61 -1.05 -6.27
N TRP A 9 -10.84 -1.84 -5.22
CA TRP A 9 -10.51 -3.25 -5.27
C TRP A 9 -11.29 -4.11 -4.28
N ASN A 10 -11.97 -5.14 -4.78
CA ASN A 10 -12.41 -6.26 -3.95
C ASN A 10 -11.19 -7.16 -3.67
N ALA A 11 -10.61 -7.04 -2.47
CA ALA A 11 -9.35 -7.71 -2.10
C ALA A 11 -9.56 -9.15 -1.59
N ARG A 12 -10.81 -9.61 -1.41
CA ARG A 12 -11.15 -10.93 -0.84
C ARG A 12 -10.44 -11.26 0.46
N GLY A 13 -10.29 -10.27 1.31
CA GLY A 13 -9.72 -10.37 2.65
C GLY A 13 -8.37 -9.68 2.81
N LEU A 14 -8.20 -9.00 3.93
CA LEU A 14 -6.98 -8.30 4.36
C LEU A 14 -6.36 -8.91 5.63
N ASN A 15 -6.82 -10.09 6.06
CA ASN A 15 -6.36 -10.75 7.28
C ASN A 15 -4.86 -11.10 7.21
N SER A 16 -4.33 -11.45 6.03
CA SER A 16 -2.92 -11.78 5.88
C SER A 16 -2.06 -10.52 5.62
N ARG A 17 -0.91 -10.45 6.28
CA ARG A 17 0.07 -9.38 6.05
C ARG A 17 0.57 -9.33 4.59
N ALA A 18 0.64 -10.49 3.94
CA ALA A 18 1.04 -10.57 2.54
C ALA A 18 0.07 -9.80 1.63
N ARG A 19 -1.25 -9.94 1.81
CA ARG A 19 -2.25 -9.20 1.04
C ARG A 19 -2.21 -7.69 1.33
N ARG A 20 -2.05 -7.30 2.59
CA ARG A 20 -1.88 -5.87 2.95
C ARG A 20 -0.63 -5.26 2.30
N ASN A 21 0.45 -6.04 2.16
CA ASN A 21 1.65 -5.59 1.46
C ASN A 21 1.43 -5.38 -0.05
N VAL A 22 0.55 -6.18 -0.68
CA VAL A 22 0.18 -5.96 -2.09
C VAL A 22 -0.60 -4.65 -2.24
N VAL A 23 -1.55 -4.38 -1.34
CA VAL A 23 -2.25 -3.08 -1.31
C VAL A 23 -1.26 -1.92 -1.17
N ARG A 24 -0.34 -2.00 -0.20
CA ARG A 24 0.70 -0.98 0.00
C ARG A 24 1.50 -0.75 -1.28
N GLN A 25 1.96 -1.82 -1.90
CA GLN A 25 2.74 -1.73 -3.13
C GLN A 25 1.95 -1.04 -4.25
N LEU A 26 0.68 -1.37 -4.44
CA LEU A 26 -0.18 -0.72 -5.43
C LEU A 26 -0.38 0.77 -5.13
N VAL A 27 -0.62 1.12 -3.87
CA VAL A 27 -0.78 2.53 -3.45
C VAL A 27 0.48 3.34 -3.72
N GLU A 28 1.66 2.80 -3.40
CA GLU A 28 2.95 3.45 -3.62
C GLU A 28 3.30 3.55 -5.12
N GLU A 29 3.15 2.45 -5.88
CA GLU A 29 3.50 2.39 -7.31
C GLU A 29 2.61 3.29 -8.15
N GLN A 30 1.31 3.33 -7.85
CA GLN A 30 0.33 4.10 -8.59
C GLN A 30 0.10 5.51 -8.02
N ARG A 31 0.81 5.89 -6.94
CA ARG A 31 0.67 7.19 -6.26
C ARG A 31 -0.78 7.50 -5.91
N VAL A 32 -1.43 6.53 -5.31
CA VAL A 32 -2.84 6.60 -4.95
C VAL A 32 -3.02 7.53 -3.75
N SER A 33 -4.00 8.40 -3.81
CA SER A 33 -4.41 9.27 -2.70
C SER A 33 -5.79 8.94 -2.12
N LEU A 34 -6.59 8.15 -2.85
CA LEU A 34 -7.88 7.63 -2.43
C LEU A 34 -7.91 6.11 -2.59
N VAL A 35 -8.38 5.39 -1.59
CA VAL A 35 -8.42 3.92 -1.58
C VAL A 35 -9.80 3.44 -1.17
N SER A 36 -10.39 2.60 -2.00
CA SER A 36 -11.68 1.94 -1.79
C SER A 36 -11.50 0.44 -1.86
N ILE A 37 -11.55 -0.25 -0.72
CA ILE A 37 -11.37 -1.70 -0.66
C ILE A 37 -12.65 -2.36 -0.16
N GLN A 38 -13.10 -3.37 -0.88
CA GLN A 38 -14.26 -4.19 -0.55
C GLN A 38 -13.84 -5.59 -0.13
N GLU A 39 -14.75 -6.31 0.53
CA GLU A 39 -14.56 -7.67 1.05
C GLU A 39 -13.28 -7.80 1.90
N THR A 40 -13.08 -6.86 2.82
CA THR A 40 -11.89 -6.84 3.67
C THR A 40 -11.82 -7.99 4.66
N LYS A 41 -12.97 -8.56 5.05
CA LYS A 41 -13.12 -9.65 6.03
C LYS A 41 -12.46 -9.34 7.38
N LEU A 42 -12.40 -8.07 7.74
CA LEU A 42 -11.92 -7.61 9.04
C LEU A 42 -13.12 -7.31 9.93
N ASP A 43 -13.15 -7.93 11.11
CA ASP A 43 -14.20 -7.73 12.11
C ASP A 43 -14.05 -6.37 12.81
N SER A 44 -12.82 -5.88 12.89
CA SER A 44 -12.49 -4.56 13.42
C SER A 44 -11.31 -3.96 12.67
N TYR A 45 -11.33 -2.65 12.51
CA TYR A 45 -10.26 -1.90 11.89
C TYR A 45 -9.41 -1.23 12.96
N ASP A 46 -8.22 -1.80 13.20
CA ASP A 46 -7.22 -1.15 14.00
C ASP A 46 -6.47 -0.12 13.13
N HIS A 47 -6.31 1.10 13.65
CA HIS A 47 -5.48 2.13 13.03
C HIS A 47 -4.07 1.65 12.69
N THR A 48 -3.55 0.67 13.44
CA THR A 48 -2.23 0.07 13.14
C THR A 48 -2.24 -0.72 11.83
N ILE A 49 -3.33 -1.45 11.52
CA ILE A 49 -3.49 -2.21 10.27
C ILE A 49 -3.55 -1.25 9.08
N ILE A 50 -4.34 -0.20 9.18
CA ILE A 50 -4.49 0.78 8.10
C ILE A 50 -3.17 1.55 7.88
N ARG A 51 -2.50 1.98 8.95
CA ARG A 51 -1.19 2.64 8.86
C ARG A 51 -0.10 1.71 8.31
N ASP A 52 -0.11 0.44 8.68
CA ASP A 52 0.81 -0.56 8.13
C ASP A 52 0.56 -0.78 6.63
N MET A 53 -0.68 -0.67 6.18
CA MET A 53 -1.09 -0.88 4.79
C MET A 53 -0.94 0.36 3.91
N LEU A 54 -1.36 1.54 4.37
CA LEU A 54 -1.47 2.76 3.55
C LEU A 54 -0.47 3.86 3.94
N GLY A 55 0.12 3.78 5.14
CA GLY A 55 0.99 4.81 5.67
C GLY A 55 0.28 5.75 6.65
N SER A 56 1.07 6.63 7.29
CA SER A 56 0.59 7.54 8.35
C SER A 56 -0.25 8.71 7.84
N ASP A 57 -0.18 9.00 6.55
CA ASP A 57 -0.85 10.16 5.96
C ASP A 57 -2.29 9.87 5.54
N PHE A 58 -2.74 8.63 5.71
CA PHE A 58 -4.11 8.23 5.41
C PHE A 58 -4.99 8.21 6.65
N ASP A 59 -6.17 8.83 6.51
CA ASP A 59 -7.34 8.61 7.37
C ASP A 59 -8.35 7.72 6.64
N PHE A 60 -9.31 7.17 7.36
CA PHE A 60 -10.27 6.24 6.78
C PHE A 60 -11.63 6.26 7.47
N PHE A 61 -12.64 5.82 6.74
CA PHE A 61 -13.92 5.34 7.23
C PHE A 61 -14.04 3.85 6.92
N ASP A 62 -14.71 3.11 7.77
CA ASP A 62 -14.90 1.67 7.58
C ASP A 62 -16.34 1.23 7.85
N LEU A 63 -16.75 0.20 7.13
CA LEU A 63 -17.93 -0.58 7.42
C LEU A 63 -17.46 -2.00 7.71
N SER A 64 -17.52 -2.39 8.97
CA SER A 64 -17.02 -3.69 9.43
C SER A 64 -17.73 -4.86 8.77
N ALA A 65 -17.04 -5.98 8.58
CA ALA A 65 -17.63 -7.21 8.11
C ALA A 65 -18.60 -7.77 9.16
N SER A 66 -19.75 -8.31 8.73
CA SER A 66 -20.56 -9.13 9.60
C SER A 66 -20.15 -10.60 9.44
N HIS A 67 -19.51 -11.17 10.44
CA HIS A 67 -18.85 -12.47 10.41
C HIS A 67 -17.73 -12.54 9.34
N THR A 68 -17.70 -13.58 8.50
CA THR A 68 -16.66 -13.79 7.47
C THR A 68 -16.98 -13.14 6.12
N CYS A 69 -18.07 -12.36 6.02
CA CYS A 69 -18.54 -11.77 4.78
C CYS A 69 -18.59 -10.23 4.87
N GLY A 70 -18.19 -9.57 3.79
CA GLY A 70 -18.31 -8.11 3.65
C GLY A 70 -17.09 -7.35 4.14
N GLY A 71 -17.35 -6.13 4.58
CA GLY A 71 -16.36 -5.15 4.99
C GLY A 71 -15.92 -4.22 3.88
N ILE A 72 -15.98 -2.91 4.15
CA ILE A 72 -15.54 -1.83 3.26
C ILE A 72 -14.57 -0.95 4.04
N VAL A 73 -13.46 -0.57 3.39
CA VAL A 73 -12.59 0.52 3.83
C VAL A 73 -12.53 1.57 2.73
N PHE A 74 -12.82 2.80 3.11
CA PHE A 74 -12.57 3.97 2.30
C PHE A 74 -11.53 4.86 3.00
N ALA A 75 -10.37 5.04 2.37
CA ALA A 75 -9.26 5.81 2.96
C ALA A 75 -8.80 6.92 2.00
N TRP A 76 -8.34 8.02 2.58
CA TRP A 76 -7.84 9.19 1.85
C TRP A 76 -6.56 9.74 2.45
N ASN A 77 -5.69 10.24 1.61
CA ASN A 77 -4.49 10.94 2.04
C ASN A 77 -4.85 12.37 2.48
N ARG A 78 -4.64 12.67 3.76
CA ARG A 78 -4.98 13.96 4.41
C ARG A 78 -4.20 15.16 3.86
N CYS A 79 -3.12 14.92 3.15
CA CYS A 79 -2.37 16.01 2.52
C CYS A 79 -3.11 16.58 1.30
N PHE A 80 -4.04 15.81 0.72
CA PHE A 80 -4.77 16.18 -0.50
C PHE A 80 -6.27 16.31 -0.27
N TRP A 81 -6.85 15.50 0.64
CA TRP A 81 -8.27 15.32 0.78
C TRP A 81 -8.77 15.52 2.21
N LEU A 82 -9.94 16.08 2.32
CA LEU A 82 -10.76 16.05 3.53
C LEU A 82 -12.02 15.24 3.25
N ALA A 83 -12.28 14.18 4.02
CA ALA A 83 -13.54 13.48 3.99
C ALA A 83 -14.38 13.81 5.21
N SER A 84 -15.69 13.98 5.00
CA SER A 84 -16.65 14.37 6.03
C SER A 84 -18.01 13.71 5.81
N SER A 85 -18.91 13.87 6.78
CA SER A 85 -20.32 13.44 6.70
C SER A 85 -20.50 11.97 6.30
N PRO A 86 -19.84 11.01 6.98
CA PRO A 86 -19.97 9.60 6.62
C PRO A 86 -21.41 9.10 6.86
N VAL A 87 -21.94 8.37 5.88
CA VAL A 87 -23.24 7.69 5.94
C VAL A 87 -23.03 6.21 5.72
N TYR A 88 -23.37 5.42 6.72
CA TYR A 88 -23.23 3.97 6.71
C TYR A 88 -24.58 3.31 6.42
N LYS A 89 -24.60 2.38 5.48
CA LYS A 89 -25.75 1.57 5.12
C LYS A 89 -25.39 0.08 5.13
N GLU A 90 -26.35 -0.78 4.74
CA GLU A 90 -26.12 -2.24 4.75
C GLU A 90 -25.02 -2.68 3.78
N PHE A 91 -24.96 -2.05 2.58
CA PHE A 91 -24.06 -2.45 1.48
C PHE A 91 -23.10 -1.35 1.04
N SER A 92 -23.13 -0.19 1.70
CA SER A 92 -22.41 0.97 1.21
C SER A 92 -21.93 1.89 2.32
N LEU A 93 -20.84 2.58 2.02
CA LEU A 93 -20.27 3.68 2.80
C LEU A 93 -20.19 4.90 1.91
N THR A 94 -20.82 5.99 2.33
CA THR A 94 -20.84 7.26 1.60
C THR A 94 -20.14 8.34 2.40
N ALA A 95 -19.37 9.21 1.74
CA ALA A 95 -18.74 10.37 2.38
C ALA A 95 -18.68 11.54 1.41
N ARG A 96 -18.58 12.75 1.95
CA ARG A 96 -18.28 13.96 1.17
C ARG A 96 -16.76 14.16 1.15
N LEU A 97 -16.20 14.21 -0.05
CA LEU A 97 -14.79 14.53 -0.29
C LEU A 97 -14.63 15.99 -0.65
N THR A 98 -13.56 16.62 -0.16
CA THR A 98 -13.14 17.94 -0.56
C THR A 98 -11.66 17.91 -0.93
N LEU A 99 -11.33 18.37 -2.12
CA LEU A 99 -9.94 18.54 -2.57
C LEU A 99 -9.36 19.79 -1.94
N LEU A 100 -8.34 19.65 -1.11
CA LEU A 100 -7.77 20.77 -0.32
C LEU A 100 -7.10 21.84 -1.19
N ALA A 101 -6.64 21.47 -2.39
CA ALA A 101 -5.97 22.39 -3.30
C ALA A 101 -6.92 23.40 -3.96
N THR A 102 -8.15 22.99 -4.30
CA THR A 102 -9.12 23.82 -5.05
C THR A 102 -10.37 24.16 -4.23
N GLY A 103 -10.67 23.37 -3.19
CA GLY A 103 -11.92 23.46 -2.43
C GLY A 103 -13.09 22.73 -3.11
N ASP A 104 -12.89 22.12 -4.26
CA ASP A 104 -13.93 21.33 -4.94
C ASP A 104 -14.38 20.16 -4.08
N SER A 105 -15.68 19.94 -4.02
CA SER A 105 -16.24 18.87 -3.21
C SER A 105 -17.31 18.09 -3.94
N TRP A 106 -17.33 16.78 -3.69
CA TRP A 106 -18.25 15.83 -4.29
C TRP A 106 -18.52 14.64 -3.36
N TRP A 107 -19.59 13.89 -3.62
CA TRP A 107 -19.93 12.71 -2.85
C TRP A 107 -19.33 11.46 -3.46
N ILE A 108 -18.77 10.59 -2.62
CA ILE A 108 -18.33 9.25 -3.01
C ILE A 108 -19.12 8.20 -2.20
N THR A 109 -19.62 7.20 -2.89
CA THR A 109 -20.23 6.01 -2.29
C THR A 109 -19.43 4.78 -2.69
N VAL A 110 -18.85 4.10 -1.71
CA VAL A 110 -18.19 2.81 -1.90
C VAL A 110 -19.19 1.71 -1.65
N VAL A 111 -19.29 0.76 -2.58
CA VAL A 111 -20.27 -0.32 -2.50
C VAL A 111 -19.62 -1.69 -2.50
N TYR A 112 -20.24 -2.61 -1.76
CA TYR A 112 -20.03 -4.05 -1.87
C TYR A 112 -21.39 -4.74 -1.99
N GLY A 113 -21.79 -5.02 -3.23
CA GLY A 113 -23.08 -5.60 -3.58
C GLY A 113 -23.22 -7.04 -3.09
N PRO A 114 -24.42 -7.44 -2.63
CA PRO A 114 -24.69 -8.79 -2.17
C PRO A 114 -24.83 -9.77 -3.33
N GLN A 115 -24.75 -11.08 -3.03
CA GLN A 115 -24.88 -12.13 -4.03
C GLN A 115 -26.34 -12.62 -4.23
N GLY A 116 -27.15 -12.63 -3.17
CA GLY A 116 -28.53 -13.11 -3.21
C GLY A 116 -29.51 -12.13 -3.84
N ASP A 117 -30.48 -12.61 -4.62
CA ASP A 117 -31.41 -11.78 -5.40
C ASP A 117 -32.24 -10.81 -4.55
N GLN A 118 -32.79 -11.25 -3.42
CA GLN A 118 -33.53 -10.37 -2.51
C GLN A 118 -32.66 -9.29 -1.90
N ALA A 119 -31.44 -9.62 -1.54
CA ALA A 119 -30.47 -8.65 -1.03
C ALA A 119 -30.04 -7.66 -2.13
N LYS A 120 -29.91 -8.12 -3.39
CA LYS A 120 -29.65 -7.23 -4.54
C LYS A 120 -30.76 -6.21 -4.76
N ILE A 121 -32.03 -6.60 -4.53
CA ILE A 121 -33.14 -5.65 -4.63
C ILE A 121 -33.01 -4.58 -3.53
N ARG A 122 -32.78 -4.98 -2.26
CA ARG A 122 -32.55 -4.01 -1.16
C ARG A 122 -31.35 -3.09 -1.45
N PHE A 123 -30.27 -3.66 -1.98
CA PHE A 123 -29.09 -2.88 -2.39
C PHE A 123 -29.42 -1.80 -3.42
N LEU A 124 -30.21 -2.13 -4.46
CA LEU A 124 -30.63 -1.13 -5.46
C LEU A 124 -31.56 -0.06 -4.86
N GLU A 125 -32.41 -0.42 -3.90
CA GLU A 125 -33.26 0.53 -3.15
C GLU A 125 -32.40 1.42 -2.23
N GLU A 126 -31.39 0.84 -1.60
CA GLU A 126 -30.42 1.59 -0.79
C GLU A 126 -29.73 2.68 -1.62
N LEU A 127 -29.24 2.36 -2.83
CA LEU A 127 -28.60 3.35 -3.72
C LEU A 127 -29.56 4.47 -4.11
N ARG A 128 -30.87 4.19 -4.33
CA ARG A 128 -31.87 5.24 -4.54
C ARG A 128 -32.01 6.17 -3.33
N SER A 129 -32.00 5.59 -2.11
CA SER A 129 -32.10 6.39 -0.88
C SER A 129 -30.89 7.29 -0.66
N ILE A 130 -29.70 6.84 -1.06
CA ILE A 130 -28.46 7.62 -0.94
C ILE A 130 -28.50 8.87 -1.83
N ARG A 131 -29.09 8.80 -3.02
CA ARG A 131 -29.25 9.98 -3.90
C ARG A 131 -29.96 11.16 -3.21
N GLN A 132 -30.86 10.89 -2.28
CA GLN A 132 -31.53 11.94 -1.51
C GLN A 132 -30.58 12.66 -0.55
N VAL A 133 -29.54 11.96 -0.08
CA VAL A 133 -28.49 12.50 0.80
C VAL A 133 -27.38 13.18 -0.02
N CYS A 134 -27.17 12.75 -1.26
CA CYS A 134 -26.14 13.23 -2.17
C CYS A 134 -26.77 13.97 -3.37
N PRO A 135 -27.31 15.17 -3.18
CA PRO A 135 -28.03 15.90 -4.25
C PRO A 135 -27.09 16.41 -5.36
N ASP A 136 -25.82 16.65 -5.00
CA ASP A 136 -24.81 17.27 -5.86
C ASP A 136 -24.02 16.21 -6.68
N THR A 137 -22.83 16.61 -7.13
CA THR A 137 -21.84 15.78 -7.81
C THR A 137 -21.58 14.49 -7.04
N TRP A 138 -21.72 13.35 -7.73
CA TRP A 138 -21.69 12.05 -7.07
C TRP A 138 -20.95 10.99 -7.88
N MET A 139 -20.16 10.17 -7.18
CA MET A 139 -19.54 8.96 -7.69
C MET A 139 -19.96 7.75 -6.84
N ILE A 140 -20.23 6.63 -7.50
CA ILE A 140 -20.40 5.32 -6.85
C ILE A 140 -19.34 4.38 -7.40
N CYS A 141 -18.57 3.72 -6.54
CA CYS A 141 -17.52 2.81 -6.98
C CYS A 141 -17.44 1.56 -6.09
N GLY A 142 -17.00 0.46 -6.67
CA GLY A 142 -16.78 -0.80 -5.97
C GLY A 142 -17.33 -2.00 -6.73
N ASP A 143 -17.52 -3.10 -6.02
CA ASP A 143 -18.09 -4.35 -6.52
C ASP A 143 -19.62 -4.33 -6.37
N PHE A 144 -20.33 -4.28 -7.48
CA PHE A 144 -21.80 -4.29 -7.49
C PHE A 144 -22.40 -5.70 -7.44
N ASN A 145 -21.61 -6.74 -7.74
CA ASN A 145 -22.10 -8.12 -7.89
C ASN A 145 -23.29 -8.26 -8.87
N ILE A 146 -23.47 -7.28 -9.77
CA ILE A 146 -24.52 -7.24 -10.78
C ILE A 146 -23.91 -6.81 -12.13
N ILE A 147 -24.21 -7.55 -13.19
CA ILE A 147 -23.83 -7.17 -14.55
C ILE A 147 -24.83 -6.15 -15.11
N TYR A 148 -24.34 -5.17 -15.90
CA TYR A 148 -25.17 -4.12 -16.50
C TYR A 148 -25.74 -4.53 -17.86
N LYS A 149 -24.96 -5.23 -18.68
CA LYS A 149 -25.31 -5.68 -20.03
C LYS A 149 -24.82 -7.09 -20.30
N ALA A 150 -25.31 -7.73 -21.36
CA ALA A 150 -24.96 -9.11 -21.69
C ALA A 150 -23.46 -9.29 -21.95
N GLU A 151 -22.82 -8.29 -22.55
CA GLU A 151 -21.39 -8.27 -22.84
C GLU A 151 -20.50 -8.23 -21.60
N ASP A 152 -21.06 -7.93 -20.42
CA ASP A 152 -20.34 -7.95 -19.14
C ASP A 152 -20.10 -9.37 -18.61
N LYS A 153 -20.55 -10.39 -19.33
CA LYS A 153 -20.33 -11.81 -19.01
C LYS A 153 -19.88 -12.57 -20.26
N ASN A 154 -18.96 -13.52 -20.10
CA ASN A 154 -18.42 -14.27 -21.22
C ASN A 154 -19.29 -15.46 -21.66
N ASN A 155 -20.38 -15.76 -20.94
CA ASN A 155 -21.31 -16.83 -21.28
C ASN A 155 -22.75 -16.37 -21.31
N GLY A 156 -23.65 -17.18 -21.89
CA GLY A 156 -25.06 -16.84 -22.09
C GLY A 156 -25.96 -16.99 -20.84
N LEU A 157 -25.39 -17.34 -19.66
CA LEU A 157 -26.16 -17.52 -18.43
C LEU A 157 -26.40 -16.17 -17.75
N LEU A 158 -27.45 -15.45 -18.22
CA LEU A 158 -27.74 -14.08 -17.83
C LEU A 158 -28.95 -13.99 -16.91
N HIS A 159 -28.83 -13.25 -15.80
CA HIS A 159 -29.97 -12.88 -14.96
C HIS A 159 -30.66 -11.60 -15.49
N ARG A 160 -31.41 -11.74 -16.58
CA ARG A 160 -31.96 -10.61 -17.35
C ARG A 160 -32.81 -9.64 -16.52
N SER A 161 -33.58 -10.16 -15.55
CA SER A 161 -34.46 -9.30 -14.73
C SER A 161 -33.62 -8.40 -13.80
N MET A 162 -32.55 -8.93 -13.19
CA MET A 162 -31.66 -8.17 -12.33
C MET A 162 -30.84 -7.14 -13.13
N MET A 163 -30.33 -7.52 -14.30
CA MET A 163 -29.71 -6.57 -15.25
C MET A 163 -30.64 -5.42 -15.59
N GLY A 164 -31.91 -5.73 -15.89
CA GLY A 164 -32.90 -4.72 -16.21
C GLY A 164 -33.21 -3.76 -15.03
N ARG A 165 -33.20 -4.27 -13.79
CA ARG A 165 -33.36 -3.46 -12.59
C ARG A 165 -32.16 -2.54 -12.37
N PHE A 166 -30.95 -3.06 -12.52
CA PHE A 166 -29.72 -2.29 -12.36
C PHE A 166 -29.60 -1.20 -13.44
N ARG A 167 -29.92 -1.52 -14.69
CA ARG A 167 -29.93 -0.56 -15.79
C ARG A 167 -30.96 0.58 -15.56
N ARG A 168 -32.16 0.25 -15.10
CA ARG A 168 -33.15 1.26 -14.72
C ARG A 168 -32.63 2.15 -13.59
N LEU A 169 -32.00 1.58 -12.55
CA LEU A 169 -31.45 2.37 -11.48
C LEU A 169 -30.41 3.38 -11.98
N ILE A 170 -29.47 2.95 -12.81
CA ILE A 170 -28.42 3.83 -13.36
C ILE A 170 -29.05 4.98 -14.17
N ASN A 171 -30.05 4.67 -14.99
CA ASN A 171 -30.79 5.67 -15.76
C ASN A 171 -31.61 6.62 -14.85
N ASP A 172 -32.32 6.09 -13.86
CA ASP A 172 -33.16 6.88 -12.93
C ASP A 172 -32.27 7.86 -12.09
N LEU A 173 -31.03 7.46 -11.80
CA LEU A 173 -30.07 8.27 -11.03
C LEU A 173 -29.22 9.18 -11.93
N ALA A 174 -29.42 9.17 -13.24
CA ALA A 174 -28.65 9.89 -14.25
C ALA A 174 -27.12 9.69 -14.06
N LEU A 175 -26.68 8.42 -13.94
CA LEU A 175 -25.30 8.07 -13.78
C LEU A 175 -24.70 7.50 -15.06
N GLN A 176 -23.43 7.75 -15.29
CA GLN A 176 -22.65 7.20 -16.40
C GLN A 176 -21.65 6.16 -15.90
N ASP A 177 -21.57 5.00 -16.57
CA ASP A 177 -20.58 3.94 -16.31
C ASP A 177 -19.27 4.28 -17.03
N LEU A 178 -18.21 4.57 -16.28
CA LEU A 178 -16.90 4.90 -16.84
C LEU A 178 -16.35 3.72 -17.66
N CYS A 179 -15.83 4.03 -18.83
CA CYS A 179 -15.25 3.04 -19.72
C CYS A 179 -13.97 2.43 -19.11
N LEU A 180 -13.97 1.10 -18.92
CA LEU A 180 -12.79 0.36 -18.46
C LEU A 180 -11.82 0.14 -19.61
N LYS A 181 -10.57 0.59 -19.47
CA LYS A 181 -9.50 0.42 -20.44
C LYS A 181 -8.66 -0.83 -20.13
N GLY A 182 -8.19 -1.51 -21.17
CA GLY A 182 -7.25 -2.61 -21.10
C GLY A 182 -7.86 -3.99 -20.85
N ARG A 183 -8.98 -4.07 -20.12
CA ARG A 183 -9.72 -5.32 -19.86
C ARG A 183 -11.20 -5.10 -20.06
N ARG A 184 -11.90 -6.19 -20.38
CA ARG A 184 -13.37 -6.20 -20.52
C ARG A 184 -14.06 -6.63 -19.23
N PHE A 185 -13.46 -7.56 -18.49
CA PHE A 185 -14.02 -8.15 -17.28
C PHE A 185 -13.13 -7.83 -16.06
N THR A 186 -13.74 -7.76 -14.89
CA THR A 186 -13.05 -7.43 -13.63
C THR A 186 -12.94 -8.61 -12.70
N TRP A 187 -13.72 -9.67 -12.91
CA TRP A 187 -13.77 -10.88 -12.10
C TRP A 187 -13.62 -12.16 -12.92
N SER A 188 -13.01 -13.19 -12.33
CA SER A 188 -12.87 -14.53 -12.92
C SER A 188 -13.15 -15.60 -11.87
N SER A 189 -13.90 -16.66 -12.25
CA SER A 189 -14.13 -17.82 -11.38
C SER A 189 -12.89 -18.69 -11.14
N GLU A 190 -11.77 -18.41 -11.80
CA GLU A 190 -10.48 -19.13 -11.73
C GLU A 190 -10.57 -20.66 -11.95
N ARG A 191 -11.61 -21.16 -12.65
CA ARG A 191 -11.80 -22.56 -13.03
C ARG A 191 -11.14 -22.84 -14.38
N ASP A 192 -11.05 -24.12 -14.75
CA ASP A 192 -10.51 -24.55 -16.07
C ASP A 192 -11.24 -23.89 -17.25
N SER A 193 -12.57 -23.75 -17.14
CA SER A 193 -13.40 -22.95 -18.06
C SER A 193 -14.00 -21.79 -17.26
N PRO A 194 -13.30 -20.66 -17.18
CA PRO A 194 -13.72 -19.60 -16.27
C PRO A 194 -14.94 -18.84 -16.75
N THR A 195 -15.81 -18.53 -15.80
CA THR A 195 -16.79 -17.47 -15.98
C THR A 195 -16.12 -16.14 -15.69
N LEU A 196 -16.23 -15.21 -16.62
CA LEU A 196 -15.67 -13.86 -16.52
C LEU A 196 -16.82 -12.87 -16.48
N GLU A 197 -16.75 -11.92 -15.53
CA GLU A 197 -17.79 -10.91 -15.34
C GLU A 197 -17.19 -9.52 -15.06
N ARG A 198 -17.89 -8.47 -15.48
CA ARG A 198 -17.58 -7.10 -15.09
C ARG A 198 -18.52 -6.69 -13.95
N LEU A 199 -18.06 -6.87 -12.72
CA LEU A 199 -18.79 -6.61 -11.48
C LEU A 199 -18.38 -5.30 -10.81
N ASP A 200 -17.09 -4.96 -10.93
CA ASP A 200 -16.50 -3.75 -10.37
C ASP A 200 -16.67 -2.59 -11.37
N ARG A 201 -17.19 -1.46 -10.87
CA ARG A 201 -17.54 -0.30 -11.70
C ARG A 201 -17.28 1.01 -10.99
N VAL A 202 -17.21 2.06 -11.80
CA VAL A 202 -17.29 3.45 -11.38
C VAL A 202 -18.42 4.11 -12.13
N LEU A 203 -19.44 4.53 -11.41
CA LEU A 203 -20.60 5.26 -11.91
C LEU A 203 -20.49 6.71 -11.43
N VAL A 204 -20.68 7.68 -12.31
CA VAL A 204 -20.53 9.11 -11.99
C VAL A 204 -21.70 9.92 -12.53
N SER A 205 -22.02 11.04 -11.86
CA SER A 205 -22.93 12.05 -12.40
C SER A 205 -22.24 12.90 -13.48
N ASP A 206 -23.02 13.57 -14.32
CA ASP A 206 -22.47 14.42 -15.40
C ASP A 206 -21.60 15.55 -14.83
N ASP A 207 -22.00 16.18 -13.73
CA ASP A 207 -21.22 17.22 -13.04
C ASP A 207 -19.84 16.73 -12.59
N TRP A 208 -19.69 15.44 -12.29
CA TRP A 208 -18.40 14.85 -11.96
C TRP A 208 -17.45 14.82 -13.18
N LEU A 209 -17.99 14.56 -14.37
CA LEU A 209 -17.23 14.55 -15.62
C LEU A 209 -16.74 15.94 -15.99
N ASP A 210 -17.45 16.99 -15.61
CA ASP A 210 -17.05 18.38 -15.82
C ASP A 210 -15.86 18.75 -14.92
N ILE A 211 -15.80 18.21 -13.69
CA ILE A 211 -14.66 18.42 -12.76
C ILE A 211 -13.42 17.64 -13.24
N PHE A 212 -13.61 16.42 -13.76
CA PHE A 212 -12.52 15.52 -14.16
C PHE A 212 -12.63 15.07 -15.62
N PRO A 213 -12.49 15.99 -16.59
CA PRO A 213 -12.68 15.67 -18.02
C PRO A 213 -11.65 14.67 -18.56
N ASP A 214 -10.41 14.69 -18.06
CA ASP A 214 -9.29 13.86 -18.52
C ASP A 214 -9.12 12.56 -17.72
N HIS A 215 -10.19 12.07 -17.11
CA HIS A 215 -10.16 10.84 -16.32
C HIS A 215 -9.86 9.59 -17.17
N SER A 216 -9.27 8.58 -16.53
CA SER A 216 -9.02 7.28 -17.14
C SER A 216 -9.18 6.16 -16.12
N LEU A 217 -10.10 5.23 -16.38
CA LEU A 217 -10.30 4.02 -15.58
C LEU A 217 -9.60 2.84 -16.25
N SER A 218 -8.72 2.16 -15.53
CA SER A 218 -7.99 0.97 -16.02
C SER A 218 -7.97 -0.14 -14.99
N ALA A 219 -7.92 -1.40 -15.46
CA ALA A 219 -7.71 -2.55 -14.59
C ALA A 219 -6.22 -2.84 -14.45
N LEU A 220 -5.81 -3.19 -13.23
CA LEU A 220 -4.46 -3.63 -12.89
C LEU A 220 -4.43 -5.16 -12.76
N SER A 221 -3.25 -5.76 -12.87
CA SER A 221 -3.04 -7.17 -12.57
C SER A 221 -2.84 -7.40 -11.07
N THR A 222 -3.29 -8.54 -10.58
CA THR A 222 -3.10 -8.97 -9.19
C THR A 222 -2.86 -10.47 -9.12
N GLU A 223 -2.09 -10.89 -8.12
CA GLU A 223 -1.86 -12.29 -7.77
C GLU A 223 -2.71 -12.77 -6.57
N CYS A 224 -3.44 -11.86 -5.92
CA CYS A 224 -4.05 -12.12 -4.60
C CYS A 224 -5.57 -12.23 -4.60
N SER A 225 -6.25 -11.80 -5.66
CA SER A 225 -7.71 -11.80 -5.75
C SER A 225 -8.16 -12.25 -7.12
N ASP A 226 -9.35 -12.84 -7.20
CA ASP A 226 -10.06 -13.12 -8.46
C ASP A 226 -10.72 -11.87 -9.06
N HIS A 227 -10.72 -10.74 -8.32
CA HIS A 227 -11.06 -9.41 -8.82
C HIS A 227 -9.81 -8.59 -9.19
N ALA A 228 -9.84 -7.95 -10.34
CA ALA A 228 -8.80 -7.03 -10.78
C ALA A 228 -8.94 -5.68 -10.04
N PRO A 229 -7.85 -5.11 -9.48
CA PRO A 229 -7.86 -3.76 -8.96
C PRO A 229 -8.16 -2.75 -10.07
N LEU A 230 -9.06 -1.80 -9.83
CA LEU A 230 -9.33 -0.70 -10.74
C LEU A 230 -8.59 0.56 -10.30
N LEU A 231 -7.98 1.24 -11.23
CA LEU A 231 -7.29 2.50 -11.02
C LEU A 231 -7.95 3.61 -11.83
N LEU A 232 -8.54 4.56 -11.13
CA LEU A 232 -9.05 5.80 -11.70
C LEU A 232 -7.97 6.87 -11.57
N LYS A 233 -7.53 7.44 -12.69
CA LYS A 233 -6.51 8.50 -12.77
C LYS A 233 -7.12 9.79 -13.25
N THR A 234 -6.62 10.90 -12.73
CA THR A 234 -7.07 12.24 -13.09
C THR A 234 -5.96 13.13 -13.64
N ASP A 235 -4.64 12.76 -13.60
CA ASP A 235 -3.53 13.48 -14.28
C ASP A 235 -2.10 12.83 -14.25
N CYS A 236 -1.06 13.34 -15.01
CA CYS A 236 0.23 12.70 -15.33
C CYS A 236 1.57 13.46 -15.05
N ALA A 237 2.60 12.72 -14.69
CA ALA A 237 4.09 12.62 -14.99
C ALA A 237 5.22 13.54 -14.44
N ILE A 238 6.47 12.96 -14.12
CA ILE A 238 7.90 13.44 -14.31
C ILE A 238 9.00 12.44 -13.79
N PRO A 239 10.31 12.39 -14.33
CA PRO A 239 11.36 11.38 -14.04
C PRO A 239 12.60 11.78 -13.18
N HIS A 240 13.46 10.83 -12.72
CA HIS A 240 14.64 11.01 -11.85
C HIS A 240 15.90 10.16 -12.17
N PHE A 241 17.13 10.60 -11.70
CA PHE A 241 18.48 10.05 -11.95
C PHE A 241 19.02 9.07 -10.87
N LYS A 242 20.00 8.17 -11.23
CA LYS A 242 20.44 7.03 -10.38
C LYS A 242 21.96 7.00 -10.09
N ARG A 243 22.35 6.74 -8.80
CA ARG A 243 23.73 6.46 -8.33
C ARG A 243 23.96 4.95 -8.12
N PHE A 244 25.24 4.45 -8.16
CA PHE A 244 25.55 3.07 -7.81
C PHE A 244 25.22 2.78 -6.36
N ARG A 245 24.58 1.64 -6.12
CA ARG A 245 24.29 1.12 -4.78
C ARG A 245 24.51 -0.38 -4.76
N PHE A 246 25.19 -0.88 -3.74
CA PHE A 246 25.32 -2.30 -3.48
C PHE A 246 24.00 -2.83 -2.89
N GLU A 247 23.51 -3.94 -3.41
CA GLU A 247 22.30 -4.58 -2.90
C GLU A 247 22.67 -5.84 -2.11
N ASN A 248 22.29 -5.92 -0.84
CA ASN A 248 22.64 -7.01 0.08
C ASN A 248 22.16 -8.40 -0.37
N ILE A 249 21.32 -8.47 -1.39
CA ILE A 249 20.85 -9.71 -1.98
C ILE A 249 21.87 -10.32 -2.98
N TRP A 250 22.76 -9.50 -3.57
CA TRP A 250 23.70 -9.94 -4.61
C TRP A 250 24.58 -11.12 -4.23
N PRO A 251 25.08 -11.25 -2.98
CA PRO A 251 25.87 -12.43 -2.57
C PRO A 251 25.15 -13.77 -2.69
N ARG A 252 23.82 -13.76 -2.87
CA ARG A 252 23.02 -14.99 -3.05
C ARG A 252 22.93 -15.46 -4.51
N PHE A 253 23.46 -14.67 -5.44
CA PHE A 253 23.46 -15.01 -6.87
C PHE A 253 24.81 -15.58 -7.28
N ASP A 254 24.76 -16.57 -8.21
CA ASP A 254 25.95 -17.20 -8.75
C ASP A 254 26.85 -16.18 -9.48
N GLY A 255 28.16 -16.40 -9.38
CA GLY A 255 29.18 -15.54 -10.00
C GLY A 255 29.48 -14.23 -9.25
N PHE A 256 28.76 -13.91 -8.14
CA PHE A 256 29.02 -12.70 -7.36
C PHE A 256 30.42 -12.67 -6.77
N LEU A 257 30.80 -13.71 -6.00
CA LEU A 257 32.10 -13.80 -5.33
C LEU A 257 33.26 -13.81 -6.34
N GLU A 258 33.09 -14.50 -7.45
CA GLU A 258 34.08 -14.55 -8.53
C GLU A 258 34.30 -13.17 -9.14
N THR A 259 33.21 -12.43 -9.42
CA THR A 259 33.26 -11.06 -9.93
C THR A 259 34.00 -10.12 -8.97
N VAL A 260 33.70 -10.21 -7.67
CA VAL A 260 34.39 -9.43 -6.63
C VAL A 260 35.85 -9.78 -6.58
N ALA A 261 36.21 -11.07 -6.51
CA ALA A 261 37.59 -11.53 -6.43
C ALA A 261 38.42 -11.11 -7.64
N THR A 262 37.87 -11.25 -8.83
CA THR A 262 38.54 -10.85 -10.09
C THR A 262 38.82 -9.34 -10.11
N ALA A 263 37.81 -8.52 -9.78
CA ALA A 263 37.96 -7.08 -9.79
C ALA A 263 38.88 -6.55 -8.68
N TRP A 264 38.83 -7.17 -7.50
CA TRP A 264 39.64 -6.80 -6.35
C TRP A 264 41.14 -7.14 -6.55
N ASN A 265 41.40 -8.27 -7.17
CA ASN A 265 42.78 -8.76 -7.43
C ASN A 265 43.40 -8.19 -8.71
N ALA A 266 42.63 -7.36 -9.46
CA ALA A 266 43.18 -6.69 -10.64
C ALA A 266 44.44 -5.87 -10.27
N PRO A 267 45.50 -5.89 -11.10
CA PRO A 267 46.73 -5.18 -10.82
C PRO A 267 46.51 -3.66 -10.79
N VAL A 268 46.98 -3.01 -9.74
CA VAL A 268 46.98 -1.56 -9.59
C VAL A 268 48.43 -1.08 -9.64
N PRO A 269 48.80 -0.07 -10.44
CA PRO A 269 50.16 0.51 -10.41
C PRO A 269 50.34 1.24 -9.07
N ALA A 270 50.84 0.49 -8.07
CA ALA A 270 50.88 0.92 -6.67
C ALA A 270 52.18 1.61 -6.26
N HIS A 271 53.20 1.69 -7.14
CA HIS A 271 54.55 2.10 -6.76
C HIS A 271 54.70 3.60 -6.43
N GLU A 272 53.67 4.43 -6.69
CA GLU A 272 53.65 5.86 -6.36
C GLU A 272 52.38 6.27 -5.57
N LEU A 273 51.52 5.30 -5.18
CA LEU A 273 50.23 5.59 -4.55
C LEU A 273 50.23 5.22 -3.08
N ASP A 274 49.67 6.08 -2.26
CA ASP A 274 49.36 5.73 -0.87
C ASP A 274 48.29 4.63 -0.77
N ALA A 275 48.25 3.96 0.39
CA ALA A 275 47.35 2.83 0.62
C ALA A 275 45.87 3.18 0.44
N PHE A 276 45.45 4.41 0.76
CA PHE A 276 44.07 4.86 0.61
C PHE A 276 43.68 5.04 -0.85
N ARG A 277 44.59 5.55 -1.69
CA ARG A 277 44.36 5.66 -3.14
C ARG A 277 44.29 4.29 -3.82
N VAL A 278 45.15 3.34 -3.40
CA VAL A 278 45.05 1.95 -3.89
C VAL A 278 43.73 1.33 -3.49
N LEU A 279 43.24 1.54 -2.26
CA LEU A 279 41.95 1.08 -1.80
C LEU A 279 40.79 1.70 -2.61
N ASP A 280 40.83 3.02 -2.85
CA ASP A 280 39.81 3.72 -3.65
C ASP A 280 39.70 3.16 -5.07
N ILE A 281 40.84 2.95 -5.73
CA ILE A 281 40.91 2.34 -7.07
C ILE A 281 40.27 0.94 -7.07
N LYS A 282 40.61 0.09 -6.10
CA LYS A 282 40.05 -1.26 -5.98
C LYS A 282 38.57 -1.24 -5.73
N LEU A 283 38.08 -0.38 -4.84
CA LEU A 283 36.66 -0.22 -4.56
C LEU A 283 35.89 0.25 -5.81
N ARG A 284 36.40 1.22 -6.55
CA ARG A 284 35.79 1.70 -7.82
C ARG A 284 35.76 0.63 -8.90
N ALA A 285 36.86 -0.12 -9.05
CA ALA A 285 36.93 -1.24 -9.99
C ALA A 285 35.90 -2.31 -9.65
N THR A 286 35.82 -2.69 -8.38
CA THR A 286 34.83 -3.66 -7.87
C THR A 286 33.39 -3.16 -8.07
N ALA A 287 33.13 -1.89 -7.76
CA ALA A 287 31.78 -1.30 -7.98
C ALA A 287 31.39 -1.30 -9.47
N THR A 288 32.35 -1.01 -10.37
CA THR A 288 32.12 -1.05 -11.83
C THR A 288 31.84 -2.46 -12.31
N ALA A 289 32.64 -3.45 -11.87
CA ALA A 289 32.44 -4.86 -12.21
C ALA A 289 31.08 -5.37 -11.71
N LEU A 290 30.71 -5.07 -10.47
CA LEU A 290 29.42 -5.43 -9.90
C LEU A 290 28.25 -4.75 -10.59
N LYS A 291 28.39 -3.52 -11.05
CA LYS A 291 27.35 -2.82 -11.86
C LYS A 291 27.10 -3.55 -13.17
N SER A 292 28.17 -3.97 -13.86
CA SER A 292 28.06 -4.75 -15.10
C SER A 292 27.50 -6.15 -14.85
N TRP A 293 27.99 -6.84 -13.81
CA TRP A 293 27.53 -8.15 -13.42
C TRP A 293 26.03 -8.14 -13.03
N SER A 294 25.61 -7.19 -12.19
CA SER A 294 24.22 -7.08 -11.75
C SER A 294 23.26 -6.79 -12.90
N ALA A 295 23.70 -6.03 -13.90
CA ALA A 295 22.90 -5.76 -15.10
C ALA A 295 22.63 -7.05 -15.90
N LYS A 296 23.59 -8.01 -15.91
CA LYS A 296 23.45 -9.28 -16.63
C LYS A 296 22.68 -10.35 -15.83
N HIS A 297 22.97 -10.49 -14.52
CA HIS A 297 22.50 -11.61 -13.72
C HIS A 297 21.25 -11.31 -12.88
N VAL A 298 21.13 -10.07 -12.40
CA VAL A 298 19.98 -9.61 -11.61
C VAL A 298 19.03 -8.78 -12.48
N GLY A 299 19.61 -7.95 -13.34
CA GLY A 299 18.86 -7.08 -14.23
C GLY A 299 18.06 -6.00 -13.49
N ASN A 300 17.09 -5.44 -14.18
CA ASN A 300 16.17 -4.48 -13.58
C ASN A 300 14.96 -5.22 -12.97
N VAL A 301 15.04 -5.55 -11.69
CA VAL A 301 13.98 -6.29 -10.95
C VAL A 301 12.62 -5.62 -11.10
N ARG A 302 12.57 -4.29 -11.10
CA ARG A 302 11.32 -3.54 -11.27
C ARG A 302 10.73 -3.75 -12.66
N LEU A 303 11.56 -3.73 -13.69
CA LEU A 303 11.14 -3.99 -15.07
C LEU A 303 10.72 -5.44 -15.25
N GLN A 304 11.48 -6.39 -14.71
CA GLN A 304 11.14 -7.82 -14.77
C GLN A 304 9.79 -8.11 -14.10
N LEU A 305 9.54 -7.50 -12.93
CA LEU A 305 8.25 -7.62 -12.26
C LEU A 305 7.12 -7.00 -13.09
N ALA A 306 7.35 -5.84 -13.71
CA ALA A 306 6.37 -5.21 -14.59
C ALA A 306 6.07 -6.09 -15.80
N ILE A 307 7.10 -6.69 -16.44
CA ILE A 307 6.93 -7.63 -17.56
C ILE A 307 6.17 -8.87 -17.12
N ALA A 308 6.51 -9.46 -15.97
CA ALA A 308 5.81 -10.65 -15.47
C ALA A 308 4.33 -10.36 -15.18
N LYS A 309 4.01 -9.20 -14.60
CA LYS A 309 2.63 -8.72 -14.40
C LYS A 309 1.91 -8.51 -15.72
N GLU A 310 2.57 -7.91 -16.72
CA GLU A 310 2.00 -7.71 -18.06
C GLU A 310 1.70 -9.05 -18.75
N ILE A 311 2.59 -10.04 -18.62
CA ILE A 311 2.35 -11.38 -19.16
C ILE A 311 1.09 -12.00 -18.53
N VAL A 312 0.95 -11.95 -17.20
CA VAL A 312 -0.26 -12.43 -16.51
C VAL A 312 -1.50 -11.69 -17.03
N PHE A 313 -1.42 -10.37 -17.12
CA PHE A 313 -2.50 -9.52 -17.62
C PHE A 313 -2.92 -9.90 -19.06
N ARG A 314 -1.96 -10.15 -19.95
CA ARG A 314 -2.25 -10.56 -21.33
C ARG A 314 -2.93 -11.92 -21.41
N PHE A 315 -2.54 -12.87 -20.56
CA PHE A 315 -3.25 -14.16 -20.47
C PHE A 315 -4.65 -14.00 -19.89
N ASP A 316 -4.83 -13.12 -18.91
CA ASP A 316 -6.15 -12.80 -18.37
C ASP A 316 -7.05 -12.21 -19.47
N CYS A 317 -6.56 -11.27 -20.28
CA CYS A 317 -7.28 -10.72 -21.42
C CYS A 317 -7.58 -11.78 -22.51
N ALA A 318 -6.62 -12.67 -22.79
CA ALA A 318 -6.85 -13.75 -23.75
C ALA A 318 -7.93 -14.72 -23.27
N GLN A 319 -7.99 -14.99 -21.97
CA GLN A 319 -8.99 -15.84 -21.34
C GLN A 319 -10.43 -15.27 -21.45
N GLU A 320 -10.56 -13.95 -21.60
CA GLU A 320 -11.85 -13.29 -21.84
C GLU A 320 -12.45 -13.62 -23.21
N ASN A 321 -11.62 -14.01 -24.19
CA ASN A 321 -12.05 -14.26 -25.56
C ASN A 321 -11.98 -15.74 -25.97
N ARG A 322 -11.16 -16.55 -25.30
CA ARG A 322 -10.98 -17.97 -25.58
C ARG A 322 -10.47 -18.75 -24.36
N THR A 323 -10.65 -20.05 -24.37
CA THR A 323 -9.99 -20.94 -23.40
C THR A 323 -8.47 -20.96 -23.68
N LEU A 324 -7.67 -20.84 -22.63
CA LEU A 324 -6.22 -20.96 -22.74
C LEU A 324 -5.81 -22.41 -23.00
N ALA A 325 -4.82 -22.62 -23.86
CA ALA A 325 -4.21 -23.92 -24.06
C ALA A 325 -3.41 -24.37 -22.81
N PRO A 326 -3.21 -25.69 -22.58
CA PRO A 326 -2.52 -26.18 -21.38
C PRO A 326 -1.13 -25.55 -21.14
N HIS A 327 -0.36 -25.30 -22.21
CA HIS A 327 0.94 -24.64 -22.10
C HIS A 327 0.83 -23.16 -21.74
N GLU A 328 -0.23 -22.47 -22.14
CA GLU A 328 -0.51 -21.08 -21.77
C GLU A 328 -0.93 -20.98 -20.30
N VAL A 329 -1.76 -21.91 -19.82
CA VAL A 329 -2.12 -22.04 -18.40
C VAL A 329 -0.87 -22.25 -17.55
N ALA A 330 0.02 -23.18 -17.98
CA ALA A 330 1.28 -23.44 -17.29
C ALA A 330 2.20 -22.21 -17.28
N LEU A 331 2.29 -21.47 -18.39
CA LEU A 331 3.09 -20.25 -18.49
C LEU A 331 2.52 -19.13 -17.63
N ARG A 332 1.20 -18.94 -17.63
CA ARG A 332 0.51 -17.99 -16.74
C ARG A 332 0.79 -18.29 -15.27
N HIS A 333 0.72 -19.58 -14.88
CA HIS A 333 1.03 -20.00 -13.51
C HIS A 333 2.50 -19.71 -13.15
N LYS A 334 3.44 -20.04 -14.04
CA LYS A 334 4.86 -19.73 -13.87
C LYS A 334 5.11 -18.22 -13.76
N ALA A 335 4.41 -17.41 -14.56
CA ALA A 335 4.52 -15.96 -14.49
C ALA A 335 4.00 -15.42 -13.15
N LYS A 336 2.89 -15.96 -12.60
CA LYS A 336 2.39 -15.61 -11.26
C LYS A 336 3.42 -15.95 -10.16
N LEU A 337 4.05 -17.12 -10.21
CA LEU A 337 5.12 -17.49 -9.26
C LEU A 337 6.34 -16.56 -9.37
N ASN A 338 6.73 -16.20 -10.60
CA ASN A 338 7.81 -15.24 -10.82
C ASN A 338 7.47 -13.85 -10.26
N CYS A 339 6.22 -13.40 -10.38
CA CYS A 339 5.76 -12.15 -9.75
C CYS A 339 6.00 -12.17 -8.24
N LEU A 340 5.67 -13.26 -7.54
CA LEU A 340 5.88 -13.41 -6.11
C LEU A 340 7.37 -13.33 -5.73
N GLY A 341 8.23 -14.05 -6.45
CA GLY A 341 9.68 -14.03 -6.23
C GLY A 341 10.28 -12.64 -6.46
N LEU A 342 9.94 -12.01 -7.59
CA LEU A 342 10.42 -10.67 -7.95
C LEU A 342 9.90 -9.59 -7.00
N ALA A 343 8.65 -9.68 -6.54
CA ALA A 343 8.08 -8.78 -5.56
C ALA A 343 8.80 -8.90 -4.19
N SER A 344 9.15 -10.13 -3.78
CA SER A 344 9.94 -10.37 -2.57
C SER A 344 11.34 -9.76 -2.68
N LEU A 345 12.00 -9.94 -3.83
CA LEU A 345 13.31 -9.36 -4.14
C LEU A 345 13.26 -7.83 -4.13
N GLN A 346 12.26 -7.25 -4.78
CA GLN A 346 12.04 -5.80 -4.80
C GLN A 346 11.84 -5.22 -3.38
N ARG A 347 11.05 -5.90 -2.53
CA ARG A 347 10.86 -5.50 -1.12
C ARG A 347 12.16 -5.51 -0.34
N SER A 348 13.02 -6.50 -0.56
CA SER A 348 14.35 -6.56 0.10
C SER A 348 15.23 -5.38 -0.29
N ILE A 349 15.22 -5.02 -1.58
CA ILE A 349 15.94 -3.86 -2.11
C ILE A 349 15.38 -2.54 -1.54
N ILE A 350 14.06 -2.37 -1.52
CA ILE A 350 13.41 -1.17 -0.98
C ILE A 350 13.71 -1.03 0.52
N ARG A 351 13.62 -2.13 1.28
CA ARG A 351 13.92 -2.13 2.72
C ARG A 351 15.36 -1.68 3.01
N GLN A 352 16.32 -2.16 2.23
CA GLN A 352 17.71 -1.72 2.33
C GLN A 352 17.86 -0.23 2.00
N ARG A 353 17.23 0.23 0.93
CA ARG A 353 17.31 1.64 0.50
C ARG A 353 16.69 2.59 1.51
N SER A 354 15.56 2.23 2.10
CA SER A 354 14.91 3.00 3.17
C SER A 354 15.81 3.15 4.40
N ARG A 355 16.56 2.09 4.75
CA ARG A 355 17.52 2.14 5.85
C ARG A 355 18.72 3.05 5.55
N ILE A 356 19.24 3.00 4.32
CA ILE A 356 20.32 3.91 3.88
C ILE A 356 19.85 5.35 3.92
N THR A 357 18.66 5.64 3.42
CA THR A 357 18.07 6.98 3.47
C THR A 357 17.95 7.48 4.91
N TYR A 358 17.50 6.64 5.84
CA TYR A 358 17.43 7.00 7.25
C TYR A 358 18.81 7.37 7.83
N LEU A 359 19.84 6.58 7.54
CA LEU A 359 21.21 6.84 8.04
C LEU A 359 21.84 8.10 7.42
N THR A 360 21.54 8.41 6.17
CA THR A 360 22.10 9.59 5.47
C THR A 360 21.36 10.89 5.77
N GLU A 361 20.07 10.81 6.08
CA GLU A 361 19.20 11.99 6.23
C GLU A 361 18.78 12.23 7.69
N GLY A 362 18.98 11.22 8.56
CA GLY A 362 18.53 11.27 9.95
C GLY A 362 19.22 12.35 10.77
N ASP A 363 20.51 12.52 10.60
CA ASP A 363 21.32 13.47 11.37
C ASP A 363 21.31 14.90 10.78
N ALA A 364 20.78 15.08 9.59
CA ALA A 364 20.78 16.36 8.87
C ALA A 364 19.55 17.25 9.16
N ASN A 365 18.69 16.91 10.15
CA ASN A 365 17.46 17.61 10.50
C ASN A 365 16.58 17.95 9.27
N THR A 366 16.52 17.01 8.34
CA THR A 366 15.84 17.15 7.06
C THR A 366 14.33 16.94 7.17
N LYS A 367 13.60 17.29 6.11
CA LYS A 367 12.16 16.99 5.99
C LYS A 367 11.85 15.49 6.23
N PHE A 368 12.76 14.59 5.83
CA PHE A 368 12.66 13.15 6.10
C PHE A 368 12.65 12.86 7.60
N PHE A 369 13.58 13.46 8.37
CA PHE A 369 13.65 13.29 9.82
C PHE A 369 12.39 13.81 10.51
N HIS A 370 11.92 14.99 10.13
CA HIS A 370 10.67 15.56 10.66
C HIS A 370 9.45 14.69 10.36
N LEU A 371 9.35 14.12 9.15
CA LEU A 371 8.29 13.19 8.80
C LEU A 371 8.36 11.91 9.63
N GLN A 372 9.56 11.36 9.89
CA GLN A 372 9.75 10.20 10.75
C GLN A 372 9.40 10.51 12.20
N ALA A 373 9.82 11.67 12.72
CA ALA A 373 9.48 12.10 14.07
C ALA A 373 7.96 12.28 14.25
N CYS A 374 7.28 12.89 13.28
CA CYS A 374 5.83 13.02 13.27
C CYS A 374 5.13 11.64 13.20
N HIS A 375 5.66 10.72 12.39
CA HIS A 375 5.15 9.35 12.31
C HIS A 375 5.29 8.61 13.64
N MET A 376 6.47 8.67 14.27
CA MET A 376 6.72 8.05 15.57
C MET A 376 5.85 8.69 16.67
N SER A 377 5.69 10.01 16.67
CA SER A 377 4.81 10.73 17.60
C SER A 377 3.36 10.24 17.48
N ARG A 378 2.83 10.11 16.25
CA ARG A 378 1.47 9.59 16.02
C ARG A 378 1.34 8.11 16.39
N LYS A 379 2.34 7.30 16.09
CA LYS A 379 2.37 5.88 16.44
C LYS A 379 2.37 5.67 17.96
N ASN A 380 3.03 6.57 18.69
CA ASN A 380 3.17 6.51 20.14
C ASN A 380 2.07 7.31 20.87
N TYR A 381 1.20 8.00 20.13
CA TYR A 381 0.08 8.72 20.74
C TYR A 381 -0.89 7.74 21.38
N ILE A 382 -1.16 7.97 22.66
CA ILE A 382 -2.09 7.18 23.46
C ILE A 382 -3.39 7.98 23.59
N GLU A 383 -4.42 7.56 22.88
CA GLU A 383 -5.71 8.23 22.82
C GLU A 383 -6.43 8.19 24.19
N SER A 384 -6.42 7.03 24.83
CA SER A 384 -7.00 6.85 26.15
C SER A 384 -6.24 5.84 26.98
N VAL A 385 -6.30 5.95 28.29
CA VAL A 385 -5.74 5.02 29.26
C VAL A 385 -6.87 4.51 30.17
N ARG A 386 -6.93 3.21 30.38
CA ARG A 386 -7.88 2.61 31.32
C ARG A 386 -7.20 2.33 32.65
N VAL A 387 -7.71 2.93 33.70
CA VAL A 387 -7.27 2.71 35.09
C VAL A 387 -8.47 2.22 35.90
N GLY A 388 -8.52 0.92 36.21
CA GLY A 388 -9.69 0.27 36.77
C GLY A 388 -10.89 0.40 35.83
N ASP A 389 -11.99 0.99 36.29
CA ASP A 389 -13.20 1.25 35.49
C ASP A 389 -13.22 2.65 34.83
N ALA A 390 -12.24 3.51 35.12
CA ALA A 390 -12.17 4.85 34.57
C ALA A 390 -11.43 4.86 33.23
N HIS A 391 -12.01 5.58 32.25
CA HIS A 391 -11.39 5.88 30.93
C HIS A 391 -10.86 7.31 30.94
N LEU A 392 -9.54 7.45 30.93
CA LEU A 392 -8.84 8.74 30.95
C LEU A 392 -8.50 9.17 29.53
N VAL A 393 -9.02 10.30 29.10
CA VAL A 393 -8.82 10.83 27.72
C VAL A 393 -7.98 12.12 27.75
N ARG A 394 -8.07 12.90 28.85
CA ARG A 394 -7.34 14.17 28.99
C ARG A 394 -5.86 13.92 29.20
N GLU A 395 -5.00 14.72 28.57
CA GLU A 395 -3.53 14.55 28.61
C GLU A 395 -2.99 14.60 30.05
N GLU A 396 -3.51 15.52 30.88
CA GLU A 396 -3.08 15.69 32.28
C GLU A 396 -3.42 14.42 33.10
N GLU A 397 -4.62 13.88 32.93
CA GLU A 397 -5.09 12.70 33.65
C GLU A 397 -4.29 11.45 33.22
N LYS A 398 -3.97 11.35 31.93
CA LYS A 398 -3.12 10.25 31.40
C LYS A 398 -1.70 10.37 31.96
N ALA A 399 -1.12 11.58 31.96
CA ALA A 399 0.22 11.84 32.49
C ALA A 399 0.31 11.50 33.98
N GLU A 400 -0.67 11.90 34.77
CA GLU A 400 -0.74 11.59 36.20
C GLU A 400 -0.88 10.07 36.47
N ALA A 401 -1.69 9.38 35.67
CA ALA A 401 -1.84 7.93 35.77
C ALA A 401 -0.54 7.19 35.44
N PHE A 402 0.18 7.60 34.41
CA PHE A 402 1.50 7.05 34.09
C PHE A 402 2.52 7.36 35.16
N PHE A 403 2.58 8.63 35.63
CA PHE A 403 3.51 9.02 36.69
C PHE A 403 3.30 8.17 37.92
N LYS A 404 2.05 8.04 38.39
CA LYS A 404 1.72 7.23 39.54
C LYS A 404 2.10 5.75 39.37
N HIS A 405 1.80 5.18 38.21
CA HIS A 405 2.16 3.78 37.91
C HIS A 405 3.66 3.53 37.96
N PHE A 406 4.45 4.41 37.36
CA PHE A 406 5.91 4.28 37.37
C PHE A 406 6.53 4.66 38.71
N ASP A 407 5.96 5.59 39.46
CA ASP A 407 6.41 5.94 40.80
C ASP A 407 6.18 4.77 41.76
N ASP A 408 5.05 4.08 41.67
CA ASP A 408 4.76 2.86 42.44
C ASP A 408 5.79 1.73 42.12
N ILE A 409 6.25 1.61 40.87
CA ILE A 409 7.19 0.56 40.45
C ILE A 409 8.66 0.94 40.68
N LEU A 410 9.03 2.19 40.40
CA LEU A 410 10.42 2.65 40.35
C LEU A 410 10.79 3.62 41.49
N GLY A 411 9.78 4.24 42.12
CA GLY A 411 9.95 5.28 43.15
C GLY A 411 10.38 4.75 44.51
N SER A 412 10.17 3.46 44.81
CA SER A 412 10.60 2.88 46.07
C SER A 412 12.10 2.57 46.06
N ARG A 413 12.88 3.27 46.87
CA ARG A 413 14.27 2.92 47.15
C ARG A 413 14.30 1.62 47.99
N CYS A 414 14.34 0.47 47.32
CA CYS A 414 14.77 -0.74 48.00
C CYS A 414 16.27 -0.64 48.32
N SER A 415 16.62 -0.76 49.58
CA SER A 415 18.01 -0.97 49.96
C SER A 415 18.48 -2.27 49.32
N ARG A 416 19.43 -2.16 48.38
CA ARG A 416 20.02 -3.37 47.78
C ARG A 416 20.89 -4.05 48.85
N GLU A 417 20.52 -5.26 49.23
CA GLU A 417 21.31 -6.11 50.14
C GLU A 417 22.65 -6.62 49.50
N ALA A 418 22.78 -6.53 48.17
CA ALA A 418 23.96 -6.95 47.45
C ALA A 418 24.57 -5.79 46.66
N ASN A 419 25.80 -5.43 46.98
CA ASN A 419 26.65 -4.57 46.16
C ASN A 419 27.52 -5.45 45.22
N LEU A 420 27.47 -5.14 43.92
CA LEU A 420 28.42 -5.73 42.98
C LEU A 420 29.81 -5.13 43.22
N ASP A 421 30.75 -5.96 43.72
CA ASP A 421 32.12 -5.58 43.80
C ASP A 421 32.79 -5.77 42.43
N PHE A 422 32.94 -4.68 41.70
CA PHE A 422 33.53 -4.68 40.36
C PHE A 422 34.99 -5.08 40.35
N THR A 423 35.70 -4.98 41.51
CA THR A 423 37.11 -5.38 41.61
C THR A 423 37.25 -6.91 41.54
N PHE A 424 36.21 -7.65 41.98
CA PHE A 424 36.17 -9.12 41.91
C PHE A 424 36.03 -9.66 40.48
N LEU A 425 35.58 -8.83 39.54
CA LEU A 425 35.40 -9.21 38.13
C LEU A 425 36.71 -9.14 37.33
N GLY A 426 37.80 -8.68 37.91
CA GLY A 426 39.11 -8.59 37.24
C GLY A 426 39.12 -7.70 36.00
N LEU A 427 38.19 -6.76 35.92
CA LEU A 427 38.11 -5.82 34.79
C LEU A 427 39.28 -4.82 34.89
N PRO A 428 39.95 -4.48 33.77
CA PRO A 428 40.98 -3.48 33.77
C PRO A 428 40.41 -2.14 34.27
N VAL A 429 41.16 -1.50 35.18
CA VAL A 429 40.82 -0.14 35.63
C VAL A 429 41.03 0.79 34.45
N ILE A 430 39.90 1.26 33.88
CA ILE A 430 39.93 2.26 32.84
C ILE A 430 40.00 3.63 33.52
N ASP A 431 41.03 4.40 33.17
CA ASP A 431 41.12 5.80 33.61
C ASP A 431 40.02 6.62 32.95
N THR A 432 39.01 6.96 33.72
CA THR A 432 37.87 7.76 33.27
C THR A 432 38.06 9.26 33.46
N SER A 433 39.23 9.69 33.90
CA SER A 433 39.51 11.09 34.18
C SER A 433 39.31 12.01 32.96
N LEU A 434 39.51 11.46 31.77
CA LEU A 434 39.25 12.16 30.50
C LEU A 434 37.76 12.34 30.19
N LEU A 435 36.87 11.56 30.80
CA LEU A 435 35.42 11.67 30.58
C LEU A 435 34.79 12.80 31.43
N ASP A 436 35.50 13.25 32.47
CA ASP A 436 35.06 14.32 33.36
C ASP A 436 35.57 15.71 32.92
N VAL A 437 36.37 15.76 31.85
CA VAL A 437 36.87 17.02 31.28
C VAL A 437 35.79 17.67 30.45
N CYS A 438 35.48 18.94 30.76
CA CYS A 438 34.55 19.71 29.91
C CYS A 438 35.11 19.84 28.50
N PHE A 439 34.25 19.72 27.50
CA PHE A 439 34.60 19.94 26.09
C PHE A 439 35.20 21.35 25.91
N SER A 440 36.31 21.43 25.18
CA SER A 440 36.89 22.71 24.79
C SER A 440 36.17 23.31 23.59
N GLU A 441 36.28 24.63 23.39
CA GLU A 441 35.68 25.33 22.23
C GLU A 441 36.26 24.82 20.87
N GLU A 442 37.39 24.12 20.86
CA GLU A 442 38.01 23.53 19.67
C GLU A 442 37.43 22.13 19.34
N GLU A 443 36.68 21.50 20.25
CA GLU A 443 36.06 20.17 20.10
C GLU A 443 34.57 20.24 19.71
N VAL A 444 33.98 21.43 19.69
CA VAL A 444 32.62 21.71 19.27
C VAL A 444 32.64 22.34 17.88
#